data_0236d8f8ac5e8a8e70a9e67d3cb8c526
#
_entry.id   0236d8f8ac5e8a8e70a9e67d3cb8c526
#
_cell.length_a   1.000
_cell.length_b   1.000
_cell.length_c   1.000
_cell.angle_alpha   90.00
_cell.angle_beta   90.00
_cell.angle_gamma   90.00
#
_symmetry.space_group_name_H-M   'P 1'
#
loop_
_entity.id
_entity.type
_entity.pdbx_description
1 polymer ?
#
loop_
_entity_poly.entity_id
_entity_poly.type
_entity_poly.pdbx_seq_one_letter_code
_entity_poly.pdbx_strand_id
1 'polypeptide(L)' 'MIRERIQAAIRDTGLSQREVSRATGIHETLLSKFNRGLREMSFISIDQLLDRLGLEIVIRPRRNTRKDG' A
#
# COMPACT_ATOMS: atom_id res chain seq x y z
N MET A 1 6.11 1.21 9.53
CA MET A 1 6.71 0.95 8.21
C MET A 1 5.67 1.16 7.14
N ILE A 2 6.11 1.38 5.93
CA ILE A 2 5.17 1.72 4.86
C ILE A 2 4.26 0.55 4.49
N ARG A 3 4.78 -0.67 4.55
CA ARG A 3 3.95 -1.84 4.25
C ARG A 3 2.75 -1.90 5.17
N GLU A 4 2.96 -1.70 6.45
CA GLU A 4 1.89 -1.76 7.42
C GLU A 4 0.86 -0.66 7.18
N ARG A 5 1.32 0.51 6.75
CA ARG A 5 0.40 1.61 6.43
C ARG A 5 -0.45 1.27 5.23
N ILE A 6 0.15 0.67 4.22
CA ILE A 6 -0.57 0.26 3.02
C ILE A 6 -1.58 -0.81 3.37
N GLN A 7 -1.17 -1.79 4.16
CA GLN A 7 -2.06 -2.85 4.59
C GLN A 7 -3.23 -2.30 5.40
N ALA A 8 -2.95 -1.37 6.29
CA ALA A 8 -4.00 -0.76 7.10
C ALA A 8 -4.98 0.04 6.23
N ALA A 9 -4.46 0.78 5.26
CA ALA A 9 -5.30 1.56 4.36
C ALA A 9 -6.23 0.65 3.56
N ILE A 10 -5.70 -0.46 3.07
CA ILE A 10 -6.50 -1.42 2.32
C ILE A 10 -7.55 -2.05 3.24
N ARG A 11 -7.16 -2.43 4.44
CA ARG A 11 -8.09 -3.02 5.38
C ARG A 11 -9.22 -2.06 5.71
N ASP A 12 -8.90 -0.78 5.83
CA ASP A 12 -9.91 0.21 6.18
C ASP A 12 -10.94 0.42 5.07
N THR A 13 -10.67 -0.03 3.85
CA THR A 13 -11.67 0.05 2.80
C THR A 13 -12.80 -0.95 3.02
N GLY A 14 -12.58 -1.97 3.82
CA GLY A 14 -13.55 -3.04 4.00
C GLY A 14 -13.61 -4.02 2.84
N LEU A 15 -12.76 -3.86 1.85
CA LEU A 15 -12.74 -4.74 0.69
C LEU A 15 -11.99 -6.03 1.00
N SER A 16 -12.49 -7.13 0.46
CA SER A 16 -11.77 -8.40 0.55
C SER A 16 -10.57 -8.35 -0.39
N GLN A 17 -9.63 -9.27 -0.19
CA GLN A 17 -8.47 -9.36 -1.06
C GLN A 17 -8.89 -9.57 -2.52
N ARG A 18 -9.93 -10.37 -2.74
CA ARG A 18 -10.45 -10.60 -4.07
C ARG A 18 -10.98 -9.31 -4.70
N GLU A 19 -11.70 -8.53 -3.91
CA GLU A 19 -12.23 -7.26 -4.38
C GLU A 19 -11.12 -6.28 -4.68
N VAL A 20 -10.09 -6.25 -3.85
CA VAL A 20 -8.92 -5.42 -4.09
C VAL A 20 -8.24 -5.85 -5.39
N SER A 21 -8.11 -7.16 -5.60
CA SER A 21 -7.52 -7.66 -6.83
C SER A 21 -8.30 -7.21 -8.06
N ARG A 22 -9.62 -7.29 -8.00
CA ARG A 22 -10.46 -6.86 -9.11
C ARG A 22 -10.34 -5.36 -9.37
N ALA A 23 -10.35 -4.58 -8.31
CA ALA A 23 -10.30 -3.13 -8.45
C ALA A 23 -8.97 -2.63 -8.98
N THR A 24 -7.90 -3.31 -8.64
CA THR A 24 -6.55 -2.84 -8.98
C THR A 24 -5.92 -3.57 -10.15
N GLY A 25 -6.44 -4.74 -10.52
CA GLY A 25 -5.81 -5.57 -11.52
C GLY A 25 -4.59 -6.32 -11.04
N ILE A 26 -4.31 -6.26 -9.74
CA ILE A 26 -3.18 -6.97 -9.16
C ILE A 26 -3.64 -8.35 -8.75
N HIS A 27 -2.89 -9.37 -9.16
CA HIS A 27 -3.27 -10.74 -8.89
C HIS A 27 -3.32 -11.02 -7.39
N GLU A 28 -4.30 -11.83 -6.97
CA GLU A 28 -4.46 -12.14 -5.55
C GLU A 28 -3.22 -12.78 -4.95
N THR A 29 -2.51 -13.61 -5.74
CA THR A 29 -1.30 -14.24 -5.27
C THR A 29 -0.26 -13.20 -4.86
N LEU A 30 -0.10 -12.16 -5.65
CA LEU A 30 0.85 -11.11 -5.35
C LEU A 30 0.42 -10.33 -4.11
N LEU A 31 -0.87 -10.03 -4.00
CA LEU A 31 -1.39 -9.35 -2.82
C LEU A 31 -1.15 -10.17 -1.55
N SER A 32 -1.41 -11.48 -1.65
CA SER A 32 -1.19 -12.37 -0.53
C SER A 32 0.26 -12.39 -0.10
N LYS A 33 1.17 -12.49 -1.05
CA LYS A 33 2.60 -12.52 -0.74
C LYS A 33 3.06 -11.19 -0.16
N PHE A 34 2.56 -10.09 -0.69
CA PHE A 34 2.90 -8.78 -0.15
C PHE A 34 2.43 -8.65 1.30
N ASN A 35 1.20 -9.06 1.56
CA ASN A 35 0.63 -8.99 2.91
C ASN A 35 1.41 -9.83 3.91
N ARG A 36 1.99 -10.93 3.45
CA ARG A 36 2.77 -11.82 4.31
C ARG A 36 4.24 -11.44 4.37
N GLY A 37 4.61 -10.37 3.71
CA GLY A 37 6.00 -9.92 3.71
C GLY A 37 6.91 -10.76 2.84
N LEU A 38 6.35 -11.60 1.98
CA LEU A 38 7.14 -12.48 1.12
C LEU A 38 7.52 -11.85 -0.20
N ARG A 39 6.92 -10.73 -0.54
CA ARG A 39 7.19 -10.06 -1.79
C ARG A 39 7.01 -8.56 -1.64
N GLU A 40 7.89 -7.82 -2.29
CA GLU A 40 7.79 -6.37 -2.35
C GLU A 40 7.05 -5.96 -3.61
N MET A 41 6.43 -4.80 -3.57
CA MET A 41 5.86 -4.20 -4.76
C MET A 41 6.60 -2.91 -5.05
N SER A 42 6.76 -2.60 -6.34
CA SER A 42 7.41 -1.35 -6.72
C SER A 42 6.56 -0.16 -6.30
N PHE A 43 7.18 1.00 -6.19
CA PHE A 43 6.44 2.21 -5.86
C PHE A 43 5.35 2.49 -6.89
N ILE A 44 5.64 2.22 -8.16
CA ILE A 44 4.64 2.44 -9.22
C ILE A 44 3.43 1.55 -8.99
N SER A 45 3.66 0.28 -8.66
CA SER A 45 2.56 -0.65 -8.41
C SER A 45 1.75 -0.23 -7.18
N ILE A 46 2.43 0.20 -6.14
CA ILE A 46 1.76 0.66 -4.91
C ILE A 46 0.93 1.91 -5.21
N ASP A 47 1.49 2.83 -5.95
CA ASP A 47 0.80 4.07 -6.30
C ASP A 47 -0.47 3.76 -7.10
N GLN A 48 -0.37 2.87 -8.06
CA GLN A 48 -1.52 2.47 -8.86
C GLN A 48 -2.57 1.76 -8.02
N LEU A 49 -2.13 0.92 -7.10
CA LEU A 49 -3.04 0.23 -6.20
C LEU A 49 -3.84 1.23 -5.37
N LEU A 50 -3.16 2.18 -4.78
CA LEU A 50 -3.81 3.19 -3.94
C LEU A 50 -4.75 4.06 -4.76
N ASP A 51 -4.30 4.47 -5.94
CA ASP A 51 -5.09 5.30 -6.82
C ASP A 51 -6.40 4.61 -7.22
N ARG A 52 -6.29 3.33 -7.58
CA ARG A 52 -7.45 2.57 -8.01
C ARG A 52 -8.44 2.32 -6.89
N LEU A 53 -7.97 2.31 -5.66
CA LEU A 53 -8.83 2.17 -4.50
C LEU A 53 -9.33 3.50 -3.98
N GLY A 54 -8.95 4.60 -4.63
CA GLY A 54 -9.34 5.92 -4.18
C GLY A 54 -8.67 6.32 -2.88
N LEU A 55 -7.49 5.75 -2.63
CA LEU A 55 -6.75 6.02 -1.41
C LEU A 55 -5.56 6.90 -1.71
N GLU A 56 -5.12 7.58 -0.68
CA GLU A 56 -3.94 8.41 -0.79
C GLU A 56 -3.12 8.25 0.49
N ILE A 57 -1.84 7.97 0.32
CA ILE A 57 -0.93 7.92 1.45
C ILE A 57 0.11 8.99 1.20
N VAL A 58 0.15 9.97 2.09
CA VAL A 58 1.13 11.03 2.00
C VAL A 58 2.37 10.58 2.74
N ILE A 59 3.45 10.43 2.00
CA ILE A 59 4.72 10.06 2.58
C ILE A 59 5.52 11.34 2.74
N ARG A 60 5.82 11.68 3.98
CA ARG A 60 6.60 12.87 4.28
C ARG A 60 7.87 12.46 4.99
N PRO A 61 8.95 13.16 4.73
CA PRO A 61 10.15 12.92 5.52
C PRO A 61 9.80 13.14 6.97
N ARG A 62 10.29 12.28 7.83
CA ARG A 62 10.11 12.49 9.24
C ARG A 62 10.70 13.85 9.57
N ARG A 63 9.94 14.65 10.30
CA ARG A 63 10.45 15.93 10.72
C ARG A 63 11.74 15.69 11.48
N ASN A 64 12.77 16.27 10.96
CA ASN A 64 14.05 16.15 11.60
C ASN A 64 14.21 17.29 12.56
N THR A 65 14.24 16.99 13.79
CA THR A 65 14.38 18.01 14.79
C THR A 65 15.75 18.62 14.83
N ARG A 66 16.69 17.98 14.17
CA ARG A 66 17.92 18.61 14.01
C ARG A 66 17.84 19.52 12.89
N LYS A 67 17.95 19.62 12.59
CA LYS A 67 17.88 20.26 11.52
C LYS A 67 18.88 20.47 10.76
N ASP A 68 19.21 20.42 10.73
CA ASP A 68 19.88 20.63 10.27
C ASP A 68 19.91 21.06 9.72
N GLY A 69 19.79 21.13 10.05
CA GLY A 69 19.63 21.69 9.79
C GLY A 69 19.25 21.75 9.78
#